data_a00490f8776f98be007a17fca261f28c
#
_entry.id   a00490f8776f98be007a17fca261f28c
#
_cell.length_a   1.000
_cell.length_b   1.000
_cell.length_c   1.000
_cell.angle_alpha   90.00
_cell.angle_beta   90.00
_cell.angle_gamma   90.00
#
_symmetry.space_group_name_H-M   'P 1'
#
loop_
_entity.id
_entity.type
_entity.pdbx_description
1 polymer ?
#
loop_
_entity_poly.entity_id
_entity_poly.type
_entity_poly.pdbx_seq_one_letter_code
_entity_poly.pdbx_strand_id
1 'polypeptide(L)'
;MKKRSLLALAMVGALSVSMLAGCGSSSTKETQAPAGSEAATEAATEAAKESTAAGDGKVYYLNFKPEQDAQWQELAKLYTEETGVPVTVLTAASGNYETTLKSEMAKTDAPTLFQVNGPVGLASWKDYCYDLKDSKIAGELTNDEFALMDGDSMAGIGYVIETYGIIYNKALLEKAGYTQDDINSFDDLKKVAEDITARKDELGFSAFTSAGMDGSSDWRFKTHLANLPIYYEYKADDIDTTDAIKGTYLDNYRNIWNLYINNAMPDPCRDRDPEL
;
A
#
# COMPACT_ATOMS: atom_id res chain seq x y z
N MET A 1 42.66 6.15 42.73
CA MET A 1 42.26 6.29 44.16
C MET A 1 40.74 6.24 44.25
N LYS A 2 40.25 5.30 45.10
CA LYS A 2 38.91 5.23 45.76
C LYS A 2 37.68 5.13 44.86
N LYS A 3 36.98 4.04 44.80
CA LYS A 3 36.29 3.07 45.67
C LYS A 3 34.77 3.26 45.68
N ARG A 4 34.04 2.18 45.29
CA ARG A 4 32.83 1.60 45.91
C ARG A 4 31.50 2.35 45.69
N SER A 5 30.32 1.72 45.48
CA SER A 5 29.81 0.43 45.96
C SER A 5 28.48 0.08 45.23
N LEU A 6 28.27 -1.20 45.08
CA LEU A 6 27.03 -1.94 44.86
C LEU A 6 25.89 -1.52 45.81
N LEU A 7 24.66 -1.61 45.34
CA LEU A 7 23.55 -2.20 46.12
C LEU A 7 22.41 -2.67 45.18
N ALA A 8 22.23 -3.96 45.14
CA ALA A 8 21.03 -4.63 44.66
C ALA A 8 20.00 -4.67 45.79
N LEU A 9 18.74 -4.52 45.49
CA LEU A 9 17.68 -5.06 46.32
C LEU A 9 16.46 -5.40 45.45
N ALA A 10 16.14 -6.68 45.44
CA ALA A 10 14.89 -7.29 44.97
C ALA A 10 13.79 -7.05 46.01
N MET A 11 12.57 -6.85 45.58
CA MET A 11 11.37 -7.18 46.36
C MET A 11 10.24 -7.68 45.47
N VAL A 12 9.83 -8.88 45.85
CA VAL A 12 8.71 -9.71 45.44
C VAL A 12 7.46 -9.36 46.27
N GLY A 13 6.28 -9.55 45.70
CA GLY A 13 5.03 -9.78 46.41
C GLY A 13 4.05 -8.64 46.29
N ALA A 14 2.76 -8.80 46.15
CA ALA A 14 1.84 -9.93 46.17
C ALA A 14 0.45 -9.42 45.72
N LEU A 15 -0.33 -10.34 45.26
CA LEU A 15 -1.78 -10.28 44.97
C LEU A 15 -2.64 -9.45 45.93
N SER A 16 -3.67 -8.82 45.38
CA SER A 16 -5.00 -8.79 46.04
C SER A 16 -6.15 -8.61 45.02
N VAL A 17 -7.02 -9.60 45.03
CA VAL A 17 -8.33 -9.69 44.43
C VAL A 17 -9.29 -8.81 45.24
N SER A 18 -10.12 -8.04 44.59
CA SER A 18 -11.39 -7.51 45.22
C SER A 18 -12.48 -7.46 44.17
N MET A 19 -13.41 -8.39 44.27
CA MET A 19 -14.80 -8.25 43.75
C MET A 19 -15.56 -7.23 44.59
N LEU A 20 -16.37 -6.41 43.95
CA LEU A 20 -17.73 -6.12 44.45
C LEU A 20 -18.58 -5.48 43.35
N ALA A 21 -19.81 -5.98 43.30
CA ALA A 21 -20.88 -5.64 42.38
C ALA A 21 -21.51 -4.26 42.66
N GLY A 22 -22.09 -3.66 41.61
CA GLY A 22 -22.96 -2.49 41.72
C GLY A 22 -23.73 -2.25 40.43
N CYS A 23 -25.03 -2.57 40.43
CA CYS A 23 -26.03 -2.28 39.41
C CYS A 23 -26.22 -0.76 39.19
N GLY A 24 -26.45 -0.35 37.94
CA GLY A 24 -26.99 0.96 37.58
C GLY A 24 -27.17 1.11 36.07
N SER A 25 -28.39 1.01 35.61
CA SER A 25 -28.85 1.22 34.22
C SER A 25 -28.60 2.62 33.71
N SER A 26 -28.08 2.76 32.49
CA SER A 26 -28.59 3.71 31.49
C SER A 26 -28.02 3.38 30.09
N SER A 27 -28.91 3.33 29.15
CA SER A 27 -28.73 3.02 27.74
C SER A 27 -27.89 4.03 26.99
N THR A 28 -26.79 3.56 26.35
CA THR A 28 -26.22 4.27 25.20
C THR A 28 -25.82 3.21 24.17
N LYS A 29 -26.36 3.35 22.96
CA LYS A 29 -26.08 2.49 21.81
C LYS A 29 -24.62 2.63 21.42
N GLU A 30 -23.82 1.66 21.74
CA GLU A 30 -22.51 1.45 21.08
C GLU A 30 -22.72 0.64 19.81
N THR A 31 -22.26 1.21 18.71
CA THR A 31 -22.15 0.53 17.42
C THR A 31 -20.97 -0.44 17.53
N GLN A 32 -21.26 -1.72 17.60
CA GLN A 32 -20.26 -2.77 17.56
C GLN A 32 -19.60 -2.80 16.15
N ALA A 33 -18.29 -2.66 16.13
CA ALA A 33 -17.47 -3.08 15.01
C ALA A 33 -17.53 -4.61 14.87
N PRO A 34 -17.56 -5.17 13.66
CA PRO A 34 -17.70 -6.62 13.51
C PRO A 34 -16.38 -7.32 13.89
N ALA A 35 -16.45 -8.14 14.91
CA ALA A 35 -15.46 -9.18 15.18
C ALA A 35 -15.58 -10.25 14.09
N GLY A 36 -14.68 -10.23 13.12
CA GLY A 36 -14.69 -11.13 11.97
C GLY A 36 -13.32 -11.68 11.55
N SER A 37 -12.31 -11.59 12.40
CA SER A 37 -10.94 -12.00 12.00
C SER A 37 -10.51 -13.40 12.50
N GLU A 38 -11.12 -13.96 13.52
CA GLU A 38 -10.67 -15.26 14.04
C GLU A 38 -11.31 -16.46 13.33
N ALA A 39 -12.52 -16.34 12.82
CA ALA A 39 -13.21 -17.43 12.12
C ALA A 39 -12.61 -17.72 10.72
N ALA A 40 -12.05 -16.69 10.05
CA ALA A 40 -11.43 -16.88 8.73
C ALA A 40 -10.08 -17.62 8.81
N THR A 41 -9.35 -17.48 9.91
CA THR A 41 -8.05 -18.15 10.10
C THR A 41 -8.22 -19.65 10.39
N GLU A 42 -9.26 -20.04 11.15
CA GLU A 42 -9.52 -21.45 11.42
C GLU A 42 -10.07 -22.20 10.20
N ALA A 43 -10.93 -21.54 9.40
CA ALA A 43 -11.47 -22.15 8.17
C ALA A 43 -10.38 -22.39 7.11
N ALA A 44 -9.41 -21.48 6.99
CA ALA A 44 -8.28 -21.67 6.07
C ALA A 44 -7.35 -22.80 6.52
N THR A 45 -7.23 -23.03 7.83
CA THR A 45 -6.39 -24.10 8.38
C THR A 45 -7.05 -25.49 8.25
N GLU A 46 -8.37 -25.57 8.28
CA GLU A 46 -9.10 -26.85 8.06
C GLU A 46 -9.15 -27.23 6.58
N ALA A 47 -9.33 -26.27 5.67
CA ALA A 47 -9.32 -26.53 4.23
C ALA A 47 -7.94 -27.07 3.76
N ALA A 48 -6.85 -26.64 4.38
CA ALA A 48 -5.51 -27.14 4.08
C ALA A 48 -5.26 -28.60 4.56
N LYS A 49 -6.12 -29.16 5.42
CA LYS A 49 -5.98 -30.52 5.95
C LYS A 49 -6.70 -31.60 5.14
N GLU A 50 -7.63 -31.24 4.26
CA GLU A 50 -8.44 -32.22 3.51
C GLU A 50 -8.00 -32.44 2.06
N SER A 51 -7.01 -31.73 1.55
CA SER A 51 -6.56 -31.89 0.17
C SER A 51 -5.52 -33.00 0.04
N THR A 52 -5.97 -34.21 -0.17
CA THR A 52 -5.15 -35.33 -0.72
C THR A 52 -5.13 -35.18 -2.25
N ALA A 53 -4.50 -34.13 -2.76
CA ALA A 53 -4.36 -33.97 -4.19
C ALA A 53 -3.22 -34.80 -4.76
N ALA A 54 -3.45 -35.42 -5.91
CA ALA A 54 -2.52 -36.29 -6.61
C ALA A 54 -1.44 -35.51 -7.40
N GLY A 55 -1.08 -34.30 -6.96
CA GLY A 55 -0.04 -33.47 -7.60
C GLY A 55 1.21 -33.38 -6.74
N ASP A 56 2.37 -33.45 -7.35
CA ASP A 56 3.67 -33.37 -6.68
C ASP A 56 4.05 -31.97 -6.18
N GLY A 57 3.14 -31.00 -6.17
CA GLY A 57 3.40 -29.63 -5.78
C GLY A 57 2.20 -28.93 -5.14
N LYS A 58 2.47 -27.74 -4.57
CA LYS A 58 1.47 -26.85 -4.02
C LYS A 58 1.86 -25.41 -4.32
N VAL A 59 0.88 -24.53 -4.32
CA VAL A 59 1.09 -23.08 -4.42
C VAL A 59 0.63 -22.42 -3.13
N TYR A 60 1.49 -21.60 -2.54
CA TYR A 60 1.13 -20.71 -1.46
C TYR A 60 1.39 -19.28 -1.92
N TYR A 61 0.31 -18.53 -2.17
CA TYR A 61 0.36 -17.14 -2.60
C TYR A 61 0.12 -16.19 -1.42
N LEU A 62 1.07 -15.31 -1.17
CA LEU A 62 0.86 -14.19 -0.26
C LEU A 62 0.38 -12.97 -1.05
N ASN A 63 -0.93 -12.71 -0.97
CA ASN A 63 -1.59 -11.61 -1.66
C ASN A 63 -1.43 -10.28 -0.89
N PHE A 64 -1.08 -9.22 -1.60
CA PHE A 64 -0.92 -7.88 -1.02
C PHE A 64 -2.11 -6.93 -1.31
N LYS A 65 -3.10 -7.39 -2.09
CA LYS A 65 -4.29 -6.61 -2.48
C LYS A 65 -5.52 -7.12 -1.72
N PRO A 66 -5.80 -6.60 -0.51
CA PRO A 66 -6.93 -7.07 0.30
C PRO A 66 -8.29 -6.85 -0.39
N GLU A 67 -8.38 -5.84 -1.25
CA GLU A 67 -9.59 -5.56 -2.03
C GLU A 67 -9.93 -6.64 -3.05
N GLN A 68 -9.01 -7.53 -3.38
CA GLN A 68 -9.17 -8.63 -4.33
C GLN A 68 -9.13 -10.02 -3.68
N ASP A 69 -9.19 -10.09 -2.36
CA ASP A 69 -9.09 -11.36 -1.64
C ASP A 69 -10.11 -12.40 -2.13
N ALA A 70 -11.38 -12.03 -2.23
CA ALA A 70 -12.45 -12.93 -2.66
C ALA A 70 -12.19 -13.54 -4.05
N GLN A 71 -11.70 -12.74 -4.99
CA GLN A 71 -11.39 -13.19 -6.34
C GLN A 71 -10.20 -14.15 -6.36
N TRP A 72 -9.18 -13.88 -5.54
CA TRP A 72 -8.03 -14.79 -5.41
C TRP A 72 -8.40 -16.12 -4.75
N GLN A 73 -9.28 -16.11 -3.74
CA GLN A 73 -9.78 -17.33 -3.13
C GLN A 73 -10.58 -18.18 -4.13
N GLU A 74 -11.44 -17.54 -4.94
CA GLU A 74 -12.19 -18.23 -5.98
C GLU A 74 -11.28 -18.82 -7.07
N LEU A 75 -10.31 -18.04 -7.55
CA LEU A 75 -9.33 -18.51 -8.54
C LEU A 75 -8.51 -19.68 -8.02
N ALA A 76 -8.07 -19.62 -6.77
CA ALA A 76 -7.33 -20.70 -6.13
C ALA A 76 -8.14 -22.01 -6.08
N LYS A 77 -9.42 -21.90 -5.74
CA LYS A 77 -10.34 -23.03 -5.73
C LYS A 77 -10.52 -23.63 -7.13
N LEU A 78 -10.83 -22.80 -8.12
CA LEU A 78 -11.01 -23.25 -9.52
C LEU A 78 -9.75 -23.93 -10.06
N TYR A 79 -8.58 -23.35 -9.83
CA TYR A 79 -7.32 -23.93 -10.27
C TYR A 79 -7.05 -25.30 -9.59
N THR A 80 -7.32 -25.40 -8.29
CA THR A 80 -7.17 -26.65 -7.56
C THR A 80 -8.14 -27.72 -8.09
N GLU A 81 -9.40 -27.37 -8.38
CA GLU A 81 -10.40 -28.28 -8.94
C GLU A 81 -10.00 -28.75 -10.35
N GLU A 82 -9.43 -27.87 -11.18
CA GLU A 82 -9.06 -28.18 -12.55
C GLU A 82 -7.77 -29.00 -12.65
N THR A 83 -6.76 -28.69 -11.81
CA THR A 83 -5.41 -29.24 -11.95
C THR A 83 -5.06 -30.28 -10.91
N GLY A 84 -5.79 -30.35 -9.79
CA GLY A 84 -5.44 -31.13 -8.63
C GLY A 84 -4.29 -30.56 -7.78
N VAL A 85 -3.74 -29.40 -8.16
CA VAL A 85 -2.67 -28.72 -7.41
C VAL A 85 -3.28 -27.84 -6.31
N PRO A 86 -2.98 -28.09 -5.02
CA PRO A 86 -3.49 -27.26 -3.93
C PRO A 86 -2.96 -25.82 -4.03
N VAL A 87 -3.86 -24.87 -3.91
CA VAL A 87 -3.51 -23.45 -3.84
C VAL A 87 -4.04 -22.84 -2.56
N THR A 88 -3.16 -22.25 -1.77
CA THR A 88 -3.51 -21.48 -0.58
C THR A 88 -3.23 -20.01 -0.85
N VAL A 89 -4.19 -19.15 -0.53
CA VAL A 89 -4.01 -17.68 -0.60
C VAL A 89 -4.13 -17.11 0.79
N LEU A 90 -3.07 -16.46 1.26
CA LEU A 90 -3.10 -15.62 2.45
C LEU A 90 -3.05 -14.16 2.03
N THR A 91 -4.02 -13.38 2.45
CA THR A 91 -4.06 -11.95 2.13
C THR A 91 -3.55 -11.13 3.30
N ALA A 92 -2.51 -10.35 3.08
CA ALA A 92 -1.98 -9.43 4.08
C ALA A 92 -2.92 -8.24 4.29
N ALA A 93 -3.04 -7.79 5.53
CA ALA A 93 -3.79 -6.56 5.83
C ALA A 93 -3.14 -5.34 5.17
N SER A 94 -3.95 -4.34 4.83
CA SER A 94 -3.47 -3.10 4.22
C SER A 94 -2.32 -2.47 5.03
N GLY A 95 -1.24 -2.11 4.34
CA GLY A 95 -0.05 -1.52 4.94
C GLY A 95 0.87 -2.49 5.69
N ASN A 96 0.51 -3.78 5.81
CA ASN A 96 1.28 -4.75 6.60
C ASN A 96 1.97 -5.84 5.76
N TYR A 97 1.99 -5.72 4.44
CA TYR A 97 2.48 -6.76 3.55
C TYR A 97 3.92 -7.21 3.90
N GLU A 98 4.86 -6.28 3.99
CA GLU A 98 6.27 -6.59 4.26
C GLU A 98 6.48 -7.27 5.61
N THR A 99 5.74 -6.86 6.64
CA THR A 99 5.79 -7.49 7.97
C THR A 99 5.24 -8.92 7.92
N THR A 100 4.13 -9.11 7.20
CA THR A 100 3.52 -10.42 6.98
C THR A 100 4.45 -11.31 6.18
N LEU A 101 5.03 -10.82 5.08
CA LEU A 101 5.95 -11.59 4.25
C LEU A 101 7.16 -12.07 5.06
N LYS A 102 7.79 -11.22 5.87
CA LYS A 102 8.89 -11.62 6.76
C LYS A 102 8.49 -12.73 7.73
N SER A 103 7.31 -12.63 8.31
CA SER A 103 6.77 -13.65 9.22
C SER A 103 6.48 -14.96 8.52
N GLU A 104 5.89 -14.91 7.32
CA GLU A 104 5.56 -16.12 6.55
C GLU A 104 6.79 -16.81 5.98
N MET A 105 7.79 -16.06 5.50
CA MET A 105 9.04 -16.61 4.99
C MET A 105 9.89 -17.30 6.07
N ALA A 106 9.68 -16.98 7.34
CA ALA A 106 10.36 -17.64 8.46
C ALA A 106 9.75 -19.01 8.82
N LYS A 107 8.61 -19.39 8.23
CA LYS A 107 7.93 -20.66 8.49
C LYS A 107 8.52 -21.79 7.65
N THR A 108 8.33 -23.03 8.11
CA THR A 108 8.66 -24.22 7.32
C THR A 108 7.85 -24.30 6.03
N ASP A 109 6.61 -23.83 6.08
CA ASP A 109 5.70 -23.71 4.94
C ASP A 109 5.61 -22.24 4.54
N ALA A 110 6.60 -21.78 3.78
CA ALA A 110 6.72 -20.41 3.32
C ALA A 110 5.96 -20.19 2.01
N PRO A 111 5.54 -18.96 1.69
CA PRO A 111 4.98 -18.61 0.39
C PRO A 111 5.90 -19.01 -0.76
N THR A 112 5.31 -19.66 -1.77
CA THR A 112 5.98 -20.01 -3.02
C THR A 112 5.76 -18.98 -4.10
N LEU A 113 4.76 -18.10 -3.91
CA LEU A 113 4.44 -16.98 -4.78
C LEU A 113 4.19 -15.74 -3.90
N PHE A 114 4.97 -14.70 -4.11
CA PHE A 114 4.90 -13.47 -3.32
C PHE A 114 5.29 -12.26 -4.18
N GLN A 115 4.87 -11.08 -3.75
CA GLN A 115 5.22 -9.84 -4.42
C GLN A 115 6.53 -9.27 -3.90
N VAL A 116 7.35 -8.83 -4.84
CA VAL A 116 8.52 -7.99 -4.60
C VAL A 116 8.22 -6.58 -5.09
N ASN A 117 8.40 -5.59 -4.24
CA ASN A 117 8.07 -4.21 -4.56
C ASN A 117 9.23 -3.50 -5.30
N GLY A 118 9.38 -3.84 -6.57
CA GLY A 118 10.37 -3.25 -7.45
C GLY A 118 11.83 -3.48 -7.03
N PRO A 119 12.77 -2.69 -7.57
CA PRO A 119 14.20 -2.84 -7.27
C PRO A 119 14.57 -2.71 -5.79
N VAL A 120 13.86 -1.84 -5.07
CA VAL A 120 14.09 -1.65 -3.62
C VAL A 120 13.68 -2.90 -2.82
N GLY A 121 12.52 -3.48 -3.15
CA GLY A 121 12.09 -4.75 -2.56
C GLY A 121 13.01 -5.90 -2.93
N LEU A 122 13.50 -5.93 -4.16
CA LEU A 122 14.42 -6.96 -4.65
C LEU A 122 15.70 -7.03 -3.80
N ALA A 123 16.25 -5.90 -3.40
CA ALA A 123 17.42 -5.87 -2.52
C ALA A 123 17.24 -6.67 -1.22
N SER A 124 16.00 -6.79 -0.74
CA SER A 124 15.68 -7.55 0.48
C SER A 124 15.29 -9.01 0.21
N TRP A 125 14.80 -9.33 -0.99
CA TRP A 125 14.14 -10.61 -1.27
C TRP A 125 14.81 -11.44 -2.36
N LYS A 126 15.84 -10.95 -3.03
CA LYS A 126 16.49 -11.63 -4.17
C LYS A 126 16.96 -13.06 -3.87
N ASP A 127 17.45 -13.31 -2.66
CA ASP A 127 17.93 -14.64 -2.26
C ASP A 127 16.79 -15.67 -2.11
N TYR A 128 15.53 -15.23 -2.14
CA TYR A 128 14.33 -16.06 -2.10
C TYR A 128 13.66 -16.17 -3.48
N CYS A 129 14.13 -15.42 -4.48
CA CYS A 129 13.56 -15.42 -5.81
C CYS A 129 14.16 -16.54 -6.66
N TYR A 130 13.29 -17.24 -7.39
CA TYR A 130 13.70 -18.19 -8.41
C TYR A 130 14.03 -17.44 -9.71
N ASP A 131 15.04 -17.92 -10.44
CA ASP A 131 15.34 -17.35 -11.76
C ASP A 131 14.28 -17.80 -12.77
N LEU A 132 13.49 -16.84 -13.24
CA LEU A 132 12.37 -17.06 -14.16
C LEU A 132 12.78 -16.96 -15.64
N LYS A 133 14.05 -16.69 -15.95
CA LYS A 133 14.54 -16.41 -17.30
C LYS A 133 14.16 -17.48 -18.33
N ASP A 134 14.24 -18.76 -17.95
CA ASP A 134 13.92 -19.89 -18.79
C ASP A 134 12.50 -20.44 -18.57
N SER A 135 11.68 -19.73 -17.82
CA SER A 135 10.31 -20.14 -17.56
C SER A 135 9.39 -19.87 -18.76
N LYS A 136 8.30 -20.64 -18.84
CA LYS A 136 7.28 -20.40 -19.88
C LYS A 136 6.68 -19.00 -19.80
N ILE A 137 6.48 -18.48 -18.58
CA ILE A 137 5.89 -17.16 -18.38
C ILE A 137 6.83 -16.04 -18.84
N ALA A 138 8.16 -16.22 -18.77
CA ALA A 138 9.10 -15.25 -19.33
C ALA A 138 8.94 -15.12 -20.85
N GLY A 139 8.64 -16.24 -21.54
CA GLY A 139 8.37 -16.24 -22.97
C GLY A 139 7.06 -15.53 -23.39
N GLU A 140 6.15 -15.26 -22.45
CA GLU A 140 4.91 -14.54 -22.69
C GLU A 140 5.01 -13.02 -22.47
N LEU A 141 6.17 -12.54 -22.02
CA LEU A 141 6.38 -11.10 -21.83
C LEU A 141 6.35 -10.37 -23.17
N THR A 142 5.57 -9.33 -23.24
CA THR A 142 5.45 -8.48 -24.43
C THR A 142 6.48 -7.34 -24.45
N ASN A 143 7.15 -7.10 -23.32
CA ASN A 143 8.13 -6.05 -23.14
C ASN A 143 9.08 -6.41 -21.99
N ASP A 144 10.35 -6.15 -22.15
CA ASP A 144 11.40 -6.39 -21.14
C ASP A 144 11.23 -5.50 -19.89
N GLU A 145 10.50 -4.40 -19.99
CA GLU A 145 10.19 -3.52 -18.84
C GLU A 145 9.36 -4.23 -17.75
N PHE A 146 8.73 -5.35 -18.06
CA PHE A 146 7.98 -6.16 -17.08
C PHE A 146 8.85 -7.17 -16.34
N ALA A 147 10.12 -7.29 -16.70
CA ALA A 147 11.08 -8.14 -16.01
C ALA A 147 11.77 -7.39 -14.88
N LEU A 148 11.76 -7.97 -13.67
CA LEU A 148 12.56 -7.50 -12.55
C LEU A 148 13.87 -8.26 -12.50
N MET A 149 14.96 -7.60 -12.89
CA MET A 149 16.27 -8.22 -13.05
C MET A 149 17.16 -8.04 -11.81
N ASP A 150 17.92 -9.09 -11.46
CA ASP A 150 19.09 -9.05 -10.58
C ASP A 150 20.32 -9.52 -11.37
N GLY A 151 21.04 -8.60 -11.97
CA GLY A 151 22.06 -8.92 -12.96
C GLY A 151 21.48 -9.67 -14.17
N ASP A 152 21.96 -10.88 -14.42
CA ASP A 152 21.50 -11.73 -15.53
C ASP A 152 20.29 -12.61 -15.17
N SER A 153 19.84 -12.61 -13.91
CA SER A 153 18.70 -13.40 -13.41
C SER A 153 17.42 -12.60 -13.46
N MET A 154 16.32 -13.21 -13.91
CA MET A 154 14.97 -12.66 -13.85
C MET A 154 14.32 -13.05 -12.52
N ALA A 155 14.47 -12.21 -11.52
CA ALA A 155 13.99 -12.47 -10.16
C ALA A 155 12.47 -12.28 -9.98
N GLY A 156 11.80 -11.62 -10.93
CA GLY A 156 10.36 -11.40 -10.90
C GLY A 156 9.80 -10.90 -12.22
N ILE A 157 8.48 -10.94 -12.31
CA ILE A 157 7.72 -10.50 -13.48
C ILE A 157 6.57 -9.61 -13.02
N GLY A 158 6.36 -8.48 -13.70
CA GLY A 158 5.19 -7.64 -13.52
C GLY A 158 3.93 -8.38 -13.97
N TYR A 159 2.98 -8.60 -13.04
CA TYR A 159 1.74 -9.33 -13.34
C TYR A 159 0.57 -8.40 -13.63
N VAL A 160 0.68 -7.10 -13.33
CA VAL A 160 -0.34 -6.09 -13.57
C VAL A 160 0.31 -4.75 -13.84
N ILE A 161 -0.31 -3.99 -14.75
CA ILE A 161 0.07 -2.60 -15.02
C ILE A 161 -0.94 -1.71 -14.31
N GLU A 162 -0.45 -0.86 -13.44
CA GLU A 162 -1.24 0.18 -12.80
C GLU A 162 -0.83 1.55 -13.35
N THR A 163 -1.82 2.38 -13.61
CA THR A 163 -1.61 3.77 -14.03
C THR A 163 -2.21 4.71 -13.01
N TYR A 164 -1.67 5.91 -12.94
CA TYR A 164 -2.23 6.97 -12.13
C TYR A 164 -2.42 8.23 -12.97
N GLY A 165 -3.35 9.05 -12.52
CA GLY A 165 -3.70 10.29 -13.18
C GLY A 165 -4.67 11.08 -12.31
N ILE A 166 -5.22 12.14 -12.88
CA ILE A 166 -6.24 12.94 -12.21
C ILE A 166 -7.60 12.35 -12.52
N ILE A 167 -8.25 11.78 -11.51
CA ILE A 167 -9.64 11.34 -11.58
C ILE A 167 -10.51 12.56 -11.27
N TYR A 168 -11.47 12.86 -12.12
CA TYR A 168 -12.35 14.01 -11.92
C TYR A 168 -13.82 13.63 -11.98
N ASN A 169 -14.63 14.35 -11.19
CA ASN A 169 -16.08 14.22 -11.21
C ASN A 169 -16.65 15.16 -12.27
N LYS A 170 -17.17 14.58 -13.36
CA LYS A 170 -17.72 15.35 -14.50
C LYS A 170 -18.83 16.31 -14.08
N ALA A 171 -19.78 15.84 -13.26
CA ALA A 171 -20.90 16.65 -12.83
C ALA A 171 -20.49 17.85 -11.96
N LEU A 172 -19.49 17.68 -11.11
CA LEU A 172 -18.96 18.78 -10.31
C LEU A 172 -18.15 19.76 -11.16
N LEU A 173 -17.39 19.28 -12.12
CA LEU A 173 -16.65 20.12 -13.06
C LEU A 173 -17.61 20.98 -13.91
N GLU A 174 -18.67 20.35 -14.45
CA GLU A 174 -19.74 21.05 -15.19
C GLU A 174 -20.49 22.07 -14.31
N LYS A 175 -20.79 21.72 -13.06
CA LYS A 175 -21.39 22.65 -12.08
C LYS A 175 -20.51 23.87 -11.85
N ALA A 176 -19.20 23.73 -11.89
CA ALA A 176 -18.24 24.84 -11.83
C ALA A 176 -18.12 25.64 -13.13
N GLY A 177 -18.75 25.19 -14.21
CA GLY A 177 -18.74 25.83 -15.51
C GLY A 177 -17.59 25.40 -16.43
N TYR A 178 -16.98 24.27 -16.17
CA TYR A 178 -15.86 23.72 -16.92
C TYR A 178 -16.16 22.32 -17.45
N THR A 179 -15.40 21.93 -18.46
CA THR A 179 -15.36 20.58 -19.02
C THR A 179 -13.92 20.07 -19.07
N GLN A 180 -13.72 18.82 -19.45
CA GLN A 180 -12.38 18.28 -19.66
C GLN A 180 -11.61 19.04 -20.74
N ASP A 181 -12.31 19.59 -21.74
CA ASP A 181 -11.70 20.29 -22.88
C ASP A 181 -11.07 21.63 -22.47
N ASP A 182 -11.41 22.13 -21.27
CA ASP A 182 -10.82 23.33 -20.69
C ASP A 182 -9.49 23.06 -19.98
N ILE A 183 -9.03 21.79 -19.89
CA ILE A 183 -7.84 21.38 -19.14
C ILE A 183 -6.88 20.64 -20.07
N ASN A 184 -6.01 21.39 -20.75
CA ASN A 184 -5.05 20.86 -21.73
C ASN A 184 -3.59 21.02 -21.29
N SER A 185 -3.36 21.75 -20.21
CA SER A 185 -2.03 22.03 -19.67
C SER A 185 -2.06 22.14 -18.15
N PHE A 186 -0.88 22.18 -17.53
CA PHE A 186 -0.75 22.44 -16.10
C PHE A 186 -1.33 23.82 -15.73
N ASP A 187 -1.12 24.82 -16.56
CA ASP A 187 -1.63 26.18 -16.31
C ASP A 187 -3.17 26.23 -16.39
N ASP A 188 -3.78 25.49 -17.31
CA ASP A 188 -5.24 25.37 -17.37
C ASP A 188 -5.78 24.68 -16.11
N LEU A 189 -5.17 23.54 -15.72
CA LEU A 189 -5.56 22.84 -14.51
C LEU A 189 -5.45 23.74 -13.28
N LYS A 190 -4.35 24.47 -13.15
CA LYS A 190 -4.13 25.44 -12.07
C LYS A 190 -5.20 26.51 -12.05
N LYS A 191 -5.48 27.13 -13.19
CA LYS A 191 -6.53 28.15 -13.34
C LYS A 191 -7.90 27.64 -12.92
N VAL A 192 -8.29 26.47 -13.39
CA VAL A 192 -9.57 25.84 -13.02
C VAL A 192 -9.63 25.54 -11.54
N ALA A 193 -8.55 24.99 -10.97
CA ALA A 193 -8.47 24.67 -9.54
C ALA A 193 -8.55 25.92 -8.65
N GLU A 194 -7.85 26.98 -9.01
CA GLU A 194 -7.86 28.25 -8.28
C GLU A 194 -9.24 28.93 -8.35
N ASP A 195 -9.91 28.88 -9.49
CA ASP A 195 -11.25 29.43 -9.65
C ASP A 195 -12.29 28.65 -8.83
N ILE A 196 -12.29 27.33 -8.90
CA ILE A 196 -13.18 26.49 -8.09
C ILE A 196 -12.95 26.74 -6.60
N THR A 197 -11.70 26.83 -6.17
CA THR A 197 -11.34 27.09 -4.77
C THR A 197 -11.81 28.49 -4.33
N ALA A 198 -11.68 29.49 -5.18
CA ALA A 198 -12.17 30.85 -4.89
C ALA A 198 -13.69 30.90 -4.73
N ARG A 199 -14.42 30.04 -5.44
CA ARG A 199 -15.88 29.95 -5.40
C ARG A 199 -16.41 28.78 -4.53
N LYS A 200 -15.56 28.19 -3.68
CA LYS A 200 -15.91 26.98 -2.91
C LYS A 200 -17.17 27.12 -2.06
N ASP A 201 -17.42 28.29 -1.49
CA ASP A 201 -18.60 28.56 -0.64
C ASP A 201 -19.87 28.60 -1.48
N GLU A 202 -19.82 29.15 -2.71
CA GLU A 202 -20.92 29.14 -3.67
C GLU A 202 -21.17 27.74 -4.22
N LEU A 203 -20.11 27.05 -4.62
CA LEU A 203 -20.18 25.75 -5.25
C LEU A 203 -20.50 24.61 -4.25
N GLY A 204 -20.08 24.76 -2.99
CA GLY A 204 -20.20 23.76 -1.95
C GLY A 204 -19.11 22.68 -1.97
N PHE A 205 -18.00 22.90 -2.72
CA PHE A 205 -16.86 21.99 -2.79
C PHE A 205 -15.58 22.75 -3.18
N SER A 206 -14.43 22.17 -2.86
CA SER A 206 -13.10 22.62 -3.30
C SER A 206 -12.65 21.87 -4.56
N ALA A 207 -11.60 22.38 -5.23
CA ALA A 207 -11.13 21.80 -6.47
C ALA A 207 -10.61 20.36 -6.29
N PHE A 208 -9.90 20.09 -5.20
CA PHE A 208 -9.34 18.77 -4.94
C PHE A 208 -9.82 18.18 -3.62
N THR A 209 -9.94 16.85 -3.64
CA THR A 209 -9.79 15.99 -2.47
C THR A 209 -8.58 15.10 -2.72
N SER A 210 -7.64 15.06 -1.82
CA SER A 210 -6.45 14.21 -1.95
C SER A 210 -6.47 13.08 -0.94
N ALA A 211 -5.59 12.09 -1.14
CA ALA A 211 -5.31 11.11 -0.10
C ALA A 211 -4.76 11.82 1.14
N GLY A 212 -4.96 11.20 2.31
CA GLY A 212 -4.37 11.69 3.54
C GLY A 212 -2.85 11.74 3.48
N MET A 213 -2.25 12.60 4.29
CA MET A 213 -0.80 12.72 4.41
C MET A 213 -0.24 11.86 5.57
N ASP A 214 -1.05 10.96 6.10
CA ASP A 214 -0.62 9.96 7.09
C ASP A 214 0.21 8.84 6.44
N GLY A 215 0.95 8.08 7.26
CA GLY A 215 1.87 7.05 6.79
C GLY A 215 1.24 5.91 5.99
N SER A 216 -0.10 5.79 5.96
CA SER A 216 -0.80 4.79 5.16
C SER A 216 -1.21 5.29 3.77
N SER A 217 -1.29 6.61 3.57
CA SER A 217 -1.89 7.22 2.38
C SER A 217 -0.97 8.20 1.63
N ASP A 218 0.03 8.76 2.30
CA ASP A 218 0.90 9.83 1.79
C ASP A 218 1.74 9.42 0.57
N TRP A 219 1.97 8.12 0.37
CA TRP A 219 2.71 7.60 -0.77
C TRP A 219 2.06 7.96 -2.11
N ARG A 220 0.73 8.14 -2.15
CA ARG A 220 0.02 8.59 -3.36
C ARG A 220 0.49 9.96 -3.82
N PHE A 221 0.71 10.87 -2.90
CA PHE A 221 1.30 12.17 -3.21
C PHE A 221 2.81 12.06 -3.44
N LYS A 222 3.53 11.43 -2.54
CA LYS A 222 5.01 11.38 -2.58
C LYS A 222 5.54 10.66 -3.81
N THR A 223 4.99 9.49 -4.14
CA THR A 223 5.52 8.66 -5.21
C THR A 223 4.86 8.88 -6.57
N HIS A 224 3.62 9.35 -6.61
CA HIS A 224 2.92 9.56 -7.88
C HIS A 224 3.08 10.98 -8.42
N LEU A 225 3.07 11.98 -7.55
CA LEU A 225 3.10 13.38 -7.97
C LEU A 225 4.44 14.06 -7.67
N ALA A 226 4.85 14.04 -6.40
CA ALA A 226 6.06 14.72 -5.97
C ALA A 226 7.34 14.08 -6.55
N ASN A 227 7.26 12.83 -6.98
CA ASN A 227 8.37 12.14 -7.63
C ASN A 227 8.58 12.56 -9.10
N LEU A 228 7.59 13.14 -9.78
CA LEU A 228 7.71 13.53 -11.18
C LEU A 228 8.90 14.46 -11.47
N PRO A 229 9.17 15.52 -10.70
CA PRO A 229 10.32 16.37 -10.93
C PRO A 229 11.66 15.62 -10.82
N ILE A 230 11.74 14.64 -9.91
CA ILE A 230 12.93 13.80 -9.74
C ILE A 230 13.08 12.87 -10.94
N TYR A 231 12.00 12.23 -11.40
CA TYR A 231 12.00 11.40 -12.59
C TYR A 231 12.49 12.17 -13.84
N TYR A 232 12.01 13.40 -14.04
CA TYR A 232 12.44 14.20 -15.17
C TYR A 232 13.89 14.66 -15.04
N GLU A 233 14.40 14.89 -13.83
CA GLU A 233 15.81 15.16 -13.59
C GLU A 233 16.67 13.96 -13.99
N TYR A 234 16.32 12.77 -13.57
CA TYR A 234 17.01 11.53 -13.95
C TYR A 234 17.02 11.34 -15.46
N LYS A 235 15.88 11.53 -16.09
CA LYS A 235 15.74 11.41 -17.53
C LYS A 235 16.57 12.44 -18.31
N ALA A 236 16.65 13.66 -17.81
CA ALA A 236 17.46 14.72 -18.42
C ALA A 236 18.97 14.47 -18.25
N ASP A 237 19.37 13.83 -17.15
CA ASP A 237 20.77 13.49 -16.85
C ASP A 237 21.18 12.12 -17.41
N ASP A 238 20.25 11.35 -17.99
CA ASP A 238 20.46 9.97 -18.49
C ASP A 238 21.07 9.05 -17.41
N ILE A 239 20.44 9.05 -16.22
CA ILE A 239 20.86 8.24 -15.06
C ILE A 239 19.69 7.47 -14.48
N ASP A 240 19.97 6.31 -13.87
CA ASP A 240 18.98 5.48 -13.17
C ASP A 240 19.06 5.63 -11.65
N THR A 241 20.16 6.12 -11.12
CA THR A 241 20.39 6.28 -9.68
C THR A 241 21.36 7.42 -9.41
N THR A 242 21.25 8.02 -8.21
CA THR A 242 22.18 9.02 -7.71
C THR A 242 22.20 9.04 -6.18
N ASP A 243 23.33 9.41 -5.61
CA ASP A 243 23.44 9.65 -4.14
C ASP A 243 22.77 10.96 -3.72
N ALA A 244 22.57 11.90 -4.65
CA ALA A 244 21.93 13.17 -4.36
C ALA A 244 21.31 13.77 -5.63
N ILE A 245 20.06 14.24 -5.52
CA ILE A 245 19.38 15.00 -6.58
C ILE A 245 19.97 16.41 -6.69
N LYS A 246 19.98 16.96 -7.89
CA LYS A 246 20.44 18.33 -8.17
C LYS A 246 19.38 19.39 -7.83
N GLY A 247 18.11 19.00 -7.84
CA GLY A 247 17.00 19.91 -7.67
C GLY A 247 16.67 20.74 -8.91
N THR A 248 17.00 20.24 -10.12
CA THR A 248 16.80 20.92 -11.40
C THR A 248 15.36 21.42 -11.57
N TYR A 249 14.39 20.62 -11.11
CA TYR A 249 12.97 20.90 -11.25
C TYR A 249 12.29 21.26 -9.91
N LEU A 250 13.01 21.93 -9.01
CA LEU A 250 12.48 22.32 -7.69
C LEU A 250 11.24 23.23 -7.78
N ASP A 251 11.19 24.13 -8.77
CA ASP A 251 10.02 24.99 -8.98
C ASP A 251 8.80 24.20 -9.45
N ASN A 252 8.99 23.15 -10.24
CA ASN A 252 7.91 22.24 -10.62
C ASN A 252 7.40 21.46 -9.41
N TYR A 253 8.28 21.03 -8.52
CA TYR A 253 7.91 20.40 -7.25
C TYR A 253 7.04 21.33 -6.40
N ARG A 254 7.45 22.60 -6.26
CA ARG A 254 6.69 23.63 -5.54
C ARG A 254 5.32 23.89 -6.20
N ASN A 255 5.27 23.90 -7.53
CA ASN A 255 4.04 24.09 -8.28
C ASN A 255 3.04 22.95 -8.07
N ILE A 256 3.50 21.69 -8.07
CA ILE A 256 2.67 20.53 -7.77
C ILE A 256 2.14 20.61 -6.33
N TRP A 257 3.03 20.89 -5.38
CA TRP A 257 2.64 21.05 -3.98
C TRP A 257 1.56 22.13 -3.81
N ASN A 258 1.82 23.33 -4.33
CA ASN A 258 0.88 24.45 -4.22
C ASN A 258 -0.47 24.16 -4.90
N LEU A 259 -0.45 23.48 -6.04
CA LEU A 259 -1.67 23.13 -6.74
C LEU A 259 -2.59 22.28 -5.86
N TYR A 260 -2.07 21.20 -5.30
CA TYR A 260 -2.89 20.25 -4.55
C TYR A 260 -3.19 20.70 -3.13
N ILE A 261 -2.19 21.21 -2.41
CA ILE A 261 -2.35 21.56 -0.99
C ILE A 261 -3.23 22.82 -0.84
N ASN A 262 -3.03 23.83 -1.69
CA ASN A 262 -3.77 25.09 -1.58
C ASN A 262 -5.21 25.00 -2.13
N ASN A 263 -5.50 24.01 -2.97
CA ASN A 263 -6.81 23.85 -3.62
C ASN A 263 -7.57 22.61 -3.15
N ALA A 264 -7.07 21.90 -2.14
CA ALA A 264 -7.77 20.81 -1.49
C ALA A 264 -8.73 21.30 -0.40
N MET A 265 -9.71 20.46 -0.06
CA MET A 265 -10.51 20.69 1.14
C MET A 265 -9.58 20.78 2.35
N PRO A 266 -9.77 21.74 3.25
CA PRO A 266 -9.03 21.79 4.50
C PRO A 266 -9.22 20.46 5.25
N ASP A 267 -8.13 19.83 5.64
CA ASP A 267 -8.19 18.71 6.60
C ASP A 267 -8.62 19.28 7.94
N PRO A 268 -9.71 18.77 8.56
CA PRO A 268 -10.11 19.20 9.91
C PRO A 268 -9.01 19.01 10.97
N CYS A 269 -8.03 18.15 10.70
CA CYS A 269 -6.85 17.98 11.56
C CYS A 269 -5.79 19.04 11.34
N ARG A 270 -5.74 19.66 10.15
CA ARG A 270 -4.77 20.70 9.80
C ARG A 270 -5.08 22.05 10.45
N ASP A 271 -6.38 22.32 10.68
CA ASP A 271 -6.83 23.56 11.33
C ASP A 271 -6.61 23.56 12.86
N ARG A 272 -6.09 22.48 13.43
CA ARG A 272 -5.86 22.36 14.88
C ARG A 272 -4.47 22.73 15.34
N ASP A 273 -3.52 22.86 14.41
CA ASP A 273 -2.14 23.25 14.74
C ASP A 273 -1.62 24.25 13.73
N PRO A 274 -1.76 25.56 14.04
CA PRO A 274 -1.26 26.62 13.15
C PRO A 274 0.27 26.73 13.11
N GLU A 275 1.01 25.89 13.86
CA GLU A 275 2.47 25.90 13.92
C GLU A 275 3.12 24.71 13.16
N LEU A 276 2.33 23.84 12.53
CA LEU A 276 2.80 22.82 11.59
C LEU A 276 2.58 23.30 10.16
#